data_cd8335c9ca54c39f3a1acbdc9706f8b9
#
_entry.id   cd8335c9ca54c39f3a1acbdc9706f8b9
#
_cell.length_a   1.000
_cell.length_b   1.000
_cell.length_c   1.000
_cell.angle_alpha   90.00
_cell.angle_beta   90.00
_cell.angle_gamma   90.00
#
_symmetry.space_group_name_H-M   'P 1'
#
loop_
_entity.id
_entity.type
_entity.pdbx_description
1 polymer ?
#
loop_
_entity_poly.entity_id
_entity_poly.type
_entity_poly.pdbx_seq_one_letter_code
_entity_poly.pdbx_strand_id
1 'polypeptide(L)'
;MSETNRSLPPAQEVRKPLRRGISPLMIALALSFAFLAYCTLASGLLAPREDAPVTKASANTYTQLIPDGSGMPVSVTLTGSGADFTLVLEGDAYRIAGEDTAVNPAAAKELLSSGASILSRRTLTGPHADYGIGDASLRAEYTYKNGSKCTLLLGQQVPTGEGWYAAVEGDAKVYIVNNALQRALTAGKQALYALPDLSGMYSAQTLSSVTIELAGESPLTIARVTKENPFNTMVELTSPIYYPANSERAAEVYLALDEIRLTGIAALSGRDEDWGLASPVAVLTLHDRAETRLVIGDTGTDYTLRLNDDPAVYTVDPETLVFLNSLSVPWLAEQLPGLVMLNQVAEIRVTAGAESLLFTADQTAHAYTLDGRSIAEEAFLPVYQQMIGLLIERYVPQTTADRPVRLTLEYTFRDGSAWTLALQEYDANYDLIVRGDCSCFLVSRARTDALVQALLALREVAP
;
A
#
# COMPACT_ATOMS: atom_id res chain seq x y z
N MET A 1 30.85 62.60 -18.13
CA MET A 1 31.56 61.54 -17.43
C MET A 1 30.59 60.41 -17.34
N SER A 2 30.47 59.64 -18.38
CA SER A 2 31.33 58.52 -18.80
C SER A 2 31.38 57.38 -17.76
N GLU A 3 30.60 56.32 -18.02
CA GLU A 3 31.23 55.02 -18.19
C GLU A 3 30.20 54.01 -18.73
N THR A 4 30.52 53.56 -19.91
CA THR A 4 29.90 52.49 -20.67
C THR A 4 30.19 51.13 -20.00
N ASN A 5 29.18 50.35 -19.75
CA ASN A 5 29.35 48.94 -19.38
C ASN A 5 29.05 48.05 -20.59
N ARG A 6 30.10 47.47 -21.14
CA ARG A 6 30.07 46.50 -22.23
C ARG A 6 29.71 45.14 -21.68
N SER A 7 28.63 44.57 -22.14
CA SER A 7 28.29 43.17 -21.99
C SER A 7 29.20 42.28 -22.87
N LEU A 8 29.86 41.31 -22.26
CA LEU A 8 30.60 40.25 -22.94
C LEU A 8 29.61 39.14 -23.43
N PRO A 9 29.88 38.55 -24.60
CA PRO A 9 29.07 37.46 -25.11
C PRO A 9 29.36 36.16 -24.35
N PRO A 10 28.39 35.21 -24.29
CA PRO A 10 28.58 33.92 -23.59
C PRO A 10 29.59 33.05 -24.31
N ALA A 11 30.50 32.46 -23.55
CA ALA A 11 31.50 31.52 -24.01
C ALA A 11 30.83 30.26 -24.55
N GLN A 12 31.21 29.86 -25.76
CA GLN A 12 30.90 28.55 -26.34
C GLN A 12 31.61 27.45 -25.55
N GLU A 13 30.86 26.57 -24.93
CA GLU A 13 31.38 25.33 -24.34
C GLU A 13 31.87 24.37 -25.42
N VAL A 14 33.18 24.19 -25.46
CA VAL A 14 33.86 23.19 -26.26
C VAL A 14 33.57 21.80 -25.64
N ARG A 15 32.76 21.01 -26.29
CA ARG A 15 32.52 19.60 -25.91
C ARG A 15 33.81 18.80 -25.96
N LYS A 16 34.33 18.37 -24.81
CA LYS A 16 35.40 17.40 -24.71
C LYS A 16 34.89 16.03 -25.17
N PRO A 17 35.71 15.26 -25.93
CA PRO A 17 35.32 13.92 -26.37
C PRO A 17 35.19 12.99 -25.15
N LEU A 18 34.10 12.23 -25.09
CA LEU A 18 33.86 11.21 -24.09
C LEU A 18 34.96 10.13 -24.22
N ARG A 19 35.84 10.03 -23.24
CA ARG A 19 36.64 8.82 -23.02
C ARG A 19 35.67 7.69 -22.71
N ARG A 20 35.71 6.62 -23.52
CA ARG A 20 35.04 5.37 -23.26
C ARG A 20 35.57 4.81 -21.93
N GLY A 21 34.93 5.10 -20.85
CA GLY A 21 35.11 4.44 -19.56
C GLY A 21 34.60 3.00 -19.67
N ILE A 22 35.36 2.07 -19.10
CA ILE A 22 34.92 0.66 -18.94
C ILE A 22 33.60 0.68 -18.21
N SER A 23 32.59 0.02 -18.75
CA SER A 23 31.24 0.03 -18.15
C SER A 23 31.27 -0.59 -16.75
N PRO A 24 30.52 -0.08 -15.77
CA PRO A 24 30.49 -0.65 -14.42
C PRO A 24 30.11 -2.15 -14.40
N LEU A 25 29.40 -2.60 -15.42
CA LEU A 25 29.08 -4.01 -15.65
C LEU A 25 30.33 -4.86 -15.92
N MET A 26 31.29 -4.35 -16.71
CA MET A 26 32.53 -5.02 -16.99
C MET A 26 33.46 -5.10 -15.77
N ILE A 27 33.42 -4.08 -14.91
CA ILE A 27 34.15 -4.08 -13.63
C ILE A 27 33.56 -5.12 -12.69
N ALA A 28 32.21 -5.16 -12.57
CA ALA A 28 31.52 -6.16 -11.75
C ALA A 28 31.79 -7.59 -12.23
N LEU A 29 31.81 -7.83 -13.56
CA LEU A 29 32.13 -9.15 -14.15
C LEU A 29 33.58 -9.56 -13.85
N ALA A 30 34.52 -8.64 -13.97
CA ALA A 30 35.92 -8.89 -13.68
C ALA A 30 36.18 -9.21 -12.20
N LEU A 31 35.49 -8.50 -11.29
CA LEU A 31 35.53 -8.76 -9.84
C LEU A 31 34.94 -10.12 -9.49
N SER A 32 33.84 -10.51 -10.14
CA SER A 32 33.21 -11.84 -9.95
C SER A 32 34.12 -12.97 -10.39
N PHE A 33 34.80 -12.82 -11.53
CA PHE A 33 35.80 -13.81 -12.01
C PHE A 33 37.03 -13.87 -11.12
N ALA A 34 37.52 -12.73 -10.60
CA ALA A 34 38.64 -12.69 -9.68
C ALA A 34 38.29 -13.37 -8.34
N PHE A 35 37.04 -13.15 -7.84
CA PHE A 35 36.55 -13.81 -6.61
C PHE A 35 36.40 -15.34 -6.82
N LEU A 36 35.87 -15.77 -7.96
CA LEU A 36 35.78 -17.22 -8.31
C LEU A 36 37.14 -17.87 -8.40
N ALA A 37 38.10 -17.20 -9.06
CA ALA A 37 39.48 -17.68 -9.13
C ALA A 37 40.17 -17.72 -7.76
N TYR A 38 39.92 -16.73 -6.90
CA TYR A 38 40.41 -16.74 -5.52
C TYR A 38 39.82 -17.90 -4.71
N CYS A 39 38.50 -18.15 -4.82
CA CYS A 39 37.86 -19.28 -4.15
C CYS A 39 38.39 -20.64 -4.63
N THR A 40 38.67 -20.81 -5.93
CA THR A 40 39.27 -22.06 -6.44
C THR A 40 40.74 -22.25 -6.05
N LEU A 41 41.52 -21.18 -5.99
CA LEU A 41 42.87 -21.23 -5.45
C LEU A 41 42.92 -21.47 -3.94
N ALA A 42 42.03 -20.82 -3.20
CA ALA A 42 41.93 -20.99 -1.75
C ALA A 42 41.45 -22.40 -1.38
N SER A 43 40.54 -23.00 -2.16
CA SER A 43 40.12 -24.40 -1.98
C SER A 43 41.23 -25.39 -2.29
N GLY A 44 42.13 -25.07 -3.25
CA GLY A 44 43.30 -25.88 -3.53
C GLY A 44 44.41 -25.79 -2.44
N LEU A 45 44.51 -24.67 -1.72
CA LEU A 45 45.41 -24.48 -0.58
C LEU A 45 44.88 -25.12 0.73
N LEU A 46 43.60 -25.49 0.76
CA LEU A 46 42.92 -26.17 1.87
C LEU A 46 42.77 -27.68 1.61
N ALA A 47 43.49 -28.25 0.63
CA ALA A 47 43.54 -29.71 0.46
C ALA A 47 44.01 -30.36 1.76
N PRO A 48 43.32 -31.38 2.29
CA PRO A 48 43.69 -31.99 3.55
C PRO A 48 45.09 -32.60 3.43
N ARG A 49 45.96 -32.28 4.36
CA ARG A 49 47.20 -33.04 4.58
C ARG A 49 46.75 -34.42 5.03
N GLU A 50 47.01 -35.44 4.21
CA GLU A 50 46.96 -36.82 4.65
C GLU A 50 47.99 -36.97 5.79
N ASP A 51 47.56 -37.64 6.86
CA ASP A 51 48.25 -38.07 8.05
C ASP A 51 47.97 -37.32 9.35
N ALA A 52 46.66 -37.24 9.67
CA ALA A 52 46.24 -37.29 11.08
C ALA A 52 45.15 -38.36 11.20
N PRO A 53 45.16 -39.21 12.26
CA PRO A 53 44.13 -40.23 12.42
C PRO A 53 42.78 -39.49 12.54
N VAL A 54 41.89 -39.71 11.53
CA VAL A 54 40.53 -39.23 11.55
C VAL A 54 39.90 -39.85 12.79
N THR A 55 39.87 -39.10 13.87
CA THR A 55 38.93 -39.37 14.96
C THR A 55 37.55 -39.33 14.29
N LYS A 56 36.89 -40.50 14.13
CA LYS A 56 35.52 -40.61 13.64
C LYS A 56 34.73 -39.52 14.32
N ALA A 57 34.22 -38.55 13.53
CA ALA A 57 33.30 -37.56 14.02
C ALA A 57 32.21 -38.35 14.76
N SER A 58 32.10 -38.19 16.05
CA SER A 58 31.09 -38.78 16.88
C SER A 58 29.78 -38.44 16.18
N ALA A 59 29.01 -39.41 15.77
CA ALA A 59 27.66 -39.20 15.27
C ALA A 59 27.01 -38.20 16.22
N ASN A 60 26.46 -37.11 15.67
CA ASN A 60 25.76 -36.09 16.49
C ASN A 60 24.61 -36.82 17.20
N THR A 61 24.88 -37.31 18.36
CA THR A 61 23.88 -38.05 19.19
C THR A 61 23.04 -36.97 19.87
N TYR A 62 21.90 -36.65 19.24
CA TYR A 62 20.93 -35.78 19.87
C TYR A 62 20.29 -36.51 21.04
N THR A 63 20.15 -35.83 22.16
CA THR A 63 19.37 -36.30 23.30
C THR A 63 17.93 -35.86 23.13
N GLN A 64 16.99 -36.82 23.09
CA GLN A 64 15.56 -36.53 23.11
C GLN A 64 15.16 -36.16 24.56
N LEU A 65 14.42 -35.07 24.72
CA LEU A 65 13.99 -34.57 26.02
C LEU A 65 12.56 -34.87 26.38
N ILE A 66 11.79 -35.42 25.45
CA ILE A 66 10.41 -35.85 25.70
C ILE A 66 10.35 -37.37 26.05
N PRO A 67 9.33 -37.82 26.78
CA PRO A 67 9.16 -39.26 27.09
C PRO A 67 9.02 -40.08 25.81
N ASP A 68 9.56 -41.31 25.84
CA ASP A 68 9.47 -42.24 24.71
C ASP A 68 8.01 -42.54 24.34
N GLY A 69 7.70 -42.53 23.03
CA GLY A 69 6.36 -42.85 22.53
C GLY A 69 5.32 -41.77 22.76
N SER A 70 5.71 -40.54 23.14
CA SER A 70 4.78 -39.43 23.45
C SER A 70 3.99 -38.95 22.22
N GLY A 71 4.63 -38.88 21.04
CA GLY A 71 3.99 -38.37 19.81
C GLY A 71 3.70 -36.87 19.83
N MET A 72 2.58 -36.48 19.24
CA MET A 72 2.16 -35.08 19.23
C MET A 72 1.49 -34.71 20.57
N PRO A 73 1.84 -33.54 21.16
CA PRO A 73 1.12 -33.00 22.29
C PRO A 73 -0.33 -32.67 21.95
N VAL A 74 -1.22 -32.79 22.92
CA VAL A 74 -2.62 -32.36 22.84
C VAL A 74 -2.86 -31.06 23.58
N SER A 75 -1.93 -30.66 24.46
CA SER A 75 -1.94 -29.34 25.09
C SER A 75 -0.53 -28.86 25.46
N VAL A 76 -0.40 -27.57 25.57
CA VAL A 76 0.77 -26.91 26.15
C VAL A 76 0.32 -25.79 27.09
N THR A 77 0.81 -25.81 28.32
CA THR A 77 0.63 -24.74 29.29
C THR A 77 1.93 -23.97 29.41
N LEU A 78 1.88 -22.66 29.10
CA LEU A 78 2.99 -21.74 29.29
C LEU A 78 2.74 -20.91 30.55
N THR A 79 3.74 -20.82 31.41
CA THR A 79 3.72 -19.99 32.62
C THR A 79 5.04 -19.28 32.81
N GLY A 80 5.01 -18.11 33.46
CA GLY A 80 6.22 -17.28 33.68
C GLY A 80 6.59 -16.42 32.48
N SER A 81 7.48 -15.47 32.70
CA SER A 81 7.91 -14.50 31.68
C SER A 81 6.76 -13.76 30.95
N GLY A 82 5.60 -13.56 31.63
CA GLY A 82 4.41 -12.91 31.05
C GLY A 82 3.54 -13.82 30.17
N ALA A 83 3.86 -15.11 30.05
CA ALA A 83 3.05 -16.10 29.35
C ALA A 83 2.28 -16.94 30.37
N ASP A 84 0.98 -16.68 30.52
CA ASP A 84 0.10 -17.46 31.41
C ASP A 84 -1.15 -17.88 30.63
N PHE A 85 -1.03 -18.99 29.87
CA PHE A 85 -2.15 -19.56 29.11
C PHE A 85 -1.94 -21.04 28.81
N THR A 86 -3.03 -21.71 28.48
CA THR A 86 -3.01 -23.10 28.03
C THR A 86 -3.64 -23.19 26.64
N LEU A 87 -2.88 -23.70 25.68
CA LEU A 87 -3.39 -24.06 24.35
C LEU A 87 -3.76 -25.52 24.36
N VAL A 88 -4.95 -25.84 23.88
CA VAL A 88 -5.51 -27.20 23.85
C VAL A 88 -5.98 -27.54 22.43
N LEU A 89 -5.76 -28.77 22.00
CA LEU A 89 -6.34 -29.37 20.81
C LEU A 89 -7.59 -30.21 21.23
N GLU A 90 -8.79 -29.73 20.90
CA GLU A 90 -10.06 -30.38 21.14
C GLU A 90 -10.63 -30.91 19.82
N GLY A 91 -10.53 -32.22 19.60
CA GLY A 91 -10.83 -32.81 18.29
C GLY A 91 -9.85 -32.30 17.23
N ASP A 92 -10.34 -31.53 16.25
CA ASP A 92 -9.54 -30.91 15.20
C ASP A 92 -9.37 -29.37 15.38
N ALA A 93 -9.90 -28.79 16.47
CA ALA A 93 -9.87 -27.35 16.73
C ALA A 93 -8.89 -27.00 17.85
N TYR A 94 -8.17 -25.88 17.68
CA TYR A 94 -7.32 -25.31 18.72
C TYR A 94 -8.10 -24.27 19.52
N ARG A 95 -7.90 -24.27 20.86
CA ARG A 95 -8.51 -23.30 21.78
C ARG A 95 -7.51 -22.88 22.85
N ILE A 96 -7.63 -21.62 23.29
CA ILE A 96 -6.99 -21.17 24.51
C ILE A 96 -7.99 -21.41 25.65
N ALA A 97 -7.55 -22.14 26.67
CA ALA A 97 -8.42 -22.54 27.78
C ALA A 97 -8.98 -21.30 28.50
N GLY A 98 -10.31 -21.26 28.67
CA GLY A 98 -10.99 -20.14 29.31
C GLY A 98 -11.25 -18.93 28.43
N GLU A 99 -11.01 -19.03 27.12
CA GLU A 99 -11.25 -17.95 26.14
C GLU A 99 -12.09 -18.46 24.97
N ASP A 100 -12.99 -17.59 24.47
CA ASP A 100 -13.81 -17.86 23.29
C ASP A 100 -13.21 -17.25 21.99
N THR A 101 -12.05 -16.58 22.10
CA THR A 101 -11.39 -15.94 20.97
C THR A 101 -10.90 -16.97 19.95
N ALA A 102 -11.16 -16.73 18.68
CA ALA A 102 -10.72 -17.59 17.60
C ALA A 102 -9.19 -17.69 17.55
N VAL A 103 -8.69 -18.91 17.37
CA VAL A 103 -7.26 -19.20 17.35
C VAL A 103 -6.79 -19.44 15.92
N ASN A 104 -5.62 -18.91 15.58
CA ASN A 104 -4.93 -19.17 14.32
C ASN A 104 -4.42 -20.63 14.29
N PRO A 105 -4.97 -21.50 13.43
CA PRO A 105 -4.62 -22.91 13.43
C PRO A 105 -3.14 -23.16 13.11
N ALA A 106 -2.53 -22.32 12.27
CA ALA A 106 -1.12 -22.48 11.88
C ALA A 106 -0.18 -22.18 13.05
N ALA A 107 -0.39 -21.04 13.73
CA ALA A 107 0.40 -20.66 14.91
C ALA A 107 0.21 -21.65 16.07
N ALA A 108 -1.03 -22.07 16.32
CA ALA A 108 -1.34 -23.06 17.34
C ALA A 108 -0.68 -24.42 17.06
N LYS A 109 -0.73 -24.87 15.80
CA LYS A 109 -0.05 -26.09 15.37
C LYS A 109 1.46 -25.99 15.53
N GLU A 110 2.05 -24.84 15.19
CA GLU A 110 3.49 -24.60 15.37
C GLU A 110 3.89 -24.72 16.85
N LEU A 111 3.16 -24.06 17.75
CA LEU A 111 3.41 -24.12 19.19
C LEU A 111 3.25 -25.54 19.73
N LEU A 112 2.18 -26.27 19.40
CA LEU A 112 2.03 -27.65 19.87
C LEU A 112 3.09 -28.57 19.25
N SER A 113 3.35 -28.45 17.95
CA SER A 113 4.34 -29.31 17.29
C SER A 113 5.77 -29.10 17.78
N SER A 114 6.07 -27.95 18.36
CA SER A 114 7.37 -27.70 19.00
C SER A 114 7.67 -28.66 20.13
N GLY A 115 6.64 -29.21 20.80
CA GLY A 115 6.75 -30.25 21.82
C GLY A 115 6.80 -31.69 21.30
N ALA A 116 6.59 -31.91 19.99
CA ALA A 116 6.59 -33.27 19.43
C ALA A 116 7.99 -33.91 19.35
N SER A 117 9.02 -33.06 19.29
CA SER A 117 10.43 -33.49 19.23
C SER A 117 11.33 -32.41 19.80
N ILE A 118 11.69 -32.50 21.07
CA ILE A 118 12.61 -31.58 21.72
C ILE A 118 13.97 -32.27 21.77
N LEU A 119 14.90 -31.80 20.93
CA LEU A 119 16.22 -32.37 20.78
C LEU A 119 17.28 -31.43 21.35
N SER A 120 18.18 -31.98 22.16
CA SER A 120 19.37 -31.28 22.61
C SER A 120 20.62 -31.77 21.90
N ARG A 121 21.47 -30.83 21.52
CA ARG A 121 22.79 -31.11 20.93
C ARG A 121 23.85 -31.39 21.97
N ARG A 122 23.67 -30.85 23.18
CA ARG A 122 24.65 -30.96 24.28
C ARG A 122 23.92 -31.09 25.60
N THR A 123 24.49 -31.93 26.46
CA THR A 123 24.13 -32.03 27.87
C THR A 123 25.23 -31.42 28.71
N LEU A 124 24.84 -30.55 29.64
CA LEU A 124 25.71 -29.84 30.56
C LEU A 124 25.38 -30.23 31.98
N THR A 125 26.34 -30.03 32.89
CA THR A 125 26.17 -30.22 34.32
C THR A 125 26.53 -28.93 35.05
N GLY A 126 25.79 -28.57 36.10
CA GLY A 126 25.98 -27.38 36.88
C GLY A 126 24.68 -26.85 37.47
N PRO A 127 24.76 -25.87 38.36
CA PRO A 127 23.56 -25.25 38.93
C PRO A 127 22.71 -24.61 37.82
N HIS A 128 21.43 -24.82 37.83
CA HIS A 128 20.51 -24.26 36.84
C HIS A 128 20.57 -22.73 36.77
N ALA A 129 20.81 -22.08 37.91
CA ALA A 129 20.95 -20.63 37.99
C ALA A 129 22.06 -20.06 37.11
N ASP A 130 23.18 -20.80 36.90
CA ASP A 130 24.31 -20.37 36.06
C ASP A 130 23.91 -20.27 34.57
N TYR A 131 22.81 -20.89 34.19
CA TYR A 131 22.27 -20.94 32.84
C TYR A 131 21.00 -20.08 32.68
N GLY A 132 20.68 -19.25 33.71
CA GLY A 132 19.48 -18.41 33.70
C GLY A 132 18.18 -19.16 33.87
N ILE A 133 18.23 -20.37 34.45
CA ILE A 133 17.05 -21.20 34.73
C ILE A 133 16.72 -21.07 36.22
N GLY A 134 15.54 -20.55 36.53
CA GLY A 134 15.04 -20.30 37.88
C GLY A 134 13.52 -20.12 37.91
N ASP A 135 12.98 -19.67 39.04
CA ASP A 135 11.54 -19.54 39.30
C ASP A 135 10.84 -18.59 38.30
N ALA A 136 11.55 -17.59 37.77
CA ALA A 136 11.01 -16.65 36.78
C ALA A 136 11.15 -17.13 35.31
N SER A 137 11.75 -18.30 35.08
CA SER A 137 11.92 -18.84 33.73
C SER A 137 10.60 -19.17 33.09
N LEU A 138 10.55 -19.04 31.76
CA LEU A 138 9.43 -19.57 30.99
C LEU A 138 9.34 -21.07 31.16
N ARG A 139 8.20 -21.55 31.63
CA ARG A 139 7.86 -22.94 31.86
C ARG A 139 6.86 -23.38 30.79
N ALA A 140 7.19 -24.42 30.03
CA ALA A 140 6.32 -25.05 29.04
C ALA A 140 5.99 -26.50 29.45
N GLU A 141 4.77 -26.75 29.87
CA GLU A 141 4.28 -28.08 30.20
C GLU A 141 3.47 -28.65 29.02
N TYR A 142 4.03 -29.60 28.33
CA TYR A 142 3.36 -30.36 27.28
C TYR A 142 2.65 -31.57 27.83
N THR A 143 1.38 -31.78 27.45
CA THR A 143 0.63 -33.02 27.74
C THR A 143 0.39 -33.76 26.44
N TYR A 144 0.71 -35.03 26.42
CA TYR A 144 0.59 -35.90 25.25
C TYR A 144 -0.66 -36.75 25.27
N LYS A 145 -1.06 -37.28 24.10
CA LYS A 145 -2.28 -38.10 23.95
C LYS A 145 -2.27 -39.38 24.84
N ASN A 146 -1.09 -39.92 25.14
CA ASN A 146 -0.92 -41.06 26.03
C ASN A 146 -0.98 -40.70 27.52
N GLY A 147 -1.21 -39.43 27.86
CA GLY A 147 -1.24 -38.90 29.23
C GLY A 147 0.13 -38.60 29.84
N SER A 148 1.23 -38.85 29.13
CA SER A 148 2.56 -38.43 29.60
C SER A 148 2.71 -36.91 29.56
N LYS A 149 3.61 -36.37 30.36
CA LYS A 149 3.92 -34.94 30.43
C LYS A 149 5.41 -34.71 30.29
N CYS A 150 5.76 -33.56 29.69
CA CYS A 150 7.11 -33.04 29.68
C CYS A 150 7.07 -31.55 30.04
N THR A 151 7.77 -31.16 31.08
CA THR A 151 7.89 -29.79 31.49
C THR A 151 9.30 -29.28 31.19
N LEU A 152 9.38 -28.28 30.32
CA LEU A 152 10.65 -27.64 29.94
C LEU A 152 10.72 -26.26 30.59
N LEU A 153 11.85 -25.96 31.19
CA LEU A 153 12.21 -24.63 31.70
C LEU A 153 13.22 -24.00 30.75
N LEU A 154 12.92 -22.82 30.22
CA LEU A 154 13.78 -22.10 29.28
C LEU A 154 14.65 -21.09 30.01
N GLY A 155 15.98 -21.17 29.84
CA GLY A 155 16.96 -20.27 30.41
C GLY A 155 17.40 -19.16 29.44
N GLN A 156 18.65 -18.69 29.61
CA GLN A 156 19.23 -17.66 28.77
C GLN A 156 19.78 -18.21 27.43
N GLN A 157 20.05 -17.32 26.50
CA GLN A 157 20.70 -17.67 25.23
C GLN A 157 22.13 -18.13 25.45
N VAL A 158 22.55 -19.12 24.69
CA VAL A 158 23.96 -19.56 24.68
C VAL A 158 24.84 -18.42 24.12
N PRO A 159 25.98 -18.10 24.72
CA PRO A 159 26.83 -16.98 24.28
C PRO A 159 27.27 -17.04 22.80
N THR A 160 27.32 -18.24 22.21
CA THR A 160 27.66 -18.43 20.81
C THR A 160 26.45 -18.17 19.86
N GLY A 161 25.25 -17.93 20.42
CA GLY A 161 24.02 -17.75 19.64
C GLY A 161 23.44 -19.04 19.02
N GLU A 162 24.06 -20.20 19.27
CA GLU A 162 23.66 -21.49 18.65
C GLU A 162 22.34 -22.06 19.21
N GLY A 163 21.83 -21.53 20.32
CA GLY A 163 20.60 -22.00 20.96
C GLY A 163 20.36 -21.37 22.32
N TRP A 164 19.54 -22.04 23.11
CA TRP A 164 19.10 -21.61 24.43
C TRP A 164 19.30 -22.72 25.43
N TYR A 165 19.70 -22.34 26.65
CA TYR A 165 19.77 -23.28 27.76
C TYR A 165 18.33 -23.67 28.16
N ALA A 166 18.14 -24.95 28.49
CA ALA A 166 16.88 -25.48 28.96
C ALA A 166 17.10 -26.59 29.97
N ALA A 167 16.16 -26.82 30.85
CA ALA A 167 16.11 -27.98 31.72
C ALA A 167 14.76 -28.66 31.64
N VAL A 168 14.72 -29.99 31.77
CA VAL A 168 13.49 -30.76 32.00
C VAL A 168 13.25 -30.77 33.51
N GLU A 169 12.03 -30.49 33.95
CA GLU A 169 11.70 -30.44 35.36
C GLU A 169 12.01 -31.80 36.05
N GLY A 170 12.68 -31.75 37.16
CA GLY A 170 13.14 -32.94 37.89
C GLY A 170 14.45 -33.53 37.38
N ASP A 171 15.05 -33.03 36.30
CA ASP A 171 16.39 -33.41 35.84
C ASP A 171 17.43 -32.43 36.30
N ALA A 172 18.56 -32.91 36.83
CA ALA A 172 19.68 -32.08 37.27
C ALA A 172 20.55 -31.56 36.11
N LYS A 173 20.27 -32.01 34.87
CA LYS A 173 21.05 -31.68 33.68
C LYS A 173 20.49 -30.43 33.01
N VAL A 174 21.40 -29.70 32.34
CA VAL A 174 21.03 -28.59 31.46
C VAL A 174 21.31 -28.98 30.02
N TYR A 175 20.43 -28.57 29.15
CA TYR A 175 20.41 -28.92 27.74
C TYR A 175 20.53 -27.68 26.88
N ILE A 176 20.98 -27.84 25.61
CA ILE A 176 20.96 -26.76 24.63
C ILE A 176 19.89 -27.11 23.58
N VAL A 177 18.82 -26.30 23.53
CA VAL A 177 17.73 -26.42 22.57
C VAL A 177 17.87 -25.37 21.45
N ASN A 178 17.20 -25.59 20.32
CA ASN A 178 17.33 -24.73 19.15
C ASN A 178 16.53 -23.42 19.29
N ASN A 179 16.88 -22.42 18.47
CA ASN A 179 16.21 -21.14 18.43
C ASN A 179 14.74 -21.21 17.93
N ALA A 180 14.36 -22.25 17.17
CA ALA A 180 13.00 -22.41 16.70
C ALA A 180 12.03 -22.76 17.84
N LEU A 181 12.46 -23.64 18.77
CA LEU A 181 11.69 -23.96 19.98
C LEU A 181 11.49 -22.71 20.85
N GLN A 182 12.55 -21.95 21.07
CA GLN A 182 12.47 -20.72 21.84
C GLN A 182 11.47 -19.72 21.20
N ARG A 183 11.57 -19.47 19.88
CA ARG A 183 10.63 -18.57 19.17
C ARG A 183 9.19 -19.02 19.34
N ALA A 184 8.91 -20.31 19.19
CA ALA A 184 7.55 -20.84 19.36
C ALA A 184 7.03 -20.61 20.78
N LEU A 185 7.89 -20.80 21.81
CA LEU A 185 7.51 -20.62 23.21
C LEU A 185 7.37 -19.17 23.65
N THR A 186 8.10 -18.24 23.01
CA THR A 186 8.12 -16.82 23.40
C THR A 186 7.29 -15.91 22.47
N ALA A 187 6.61 -16.47 21.46
CA ALA A 187 5.77 -15.72 20.56
C ALA A 187 4.60 -14.98 21.26
N GLY A 188 4.22 -15.42 22.44
CA GLY A 188 3.15 -14.82 23.23
C GLY A 188 1.75 -15.27 22.81
N LYS A 189 0.78 -15.01 23.69
CA LYS A 189 -0.62 -15.40 23.46
C LYS A 189 -1.25 -14.68 22.28
N GLN A 190 -0.90 -13.41 22.07
CA GLN A 190 -1.43 -12.58 20.97
C GLN A 190 -1.13 -13.18 19.60
N ALA A 191 0.01 -13.82 19.42
CA ALA A 191 0.38 -14.48 18.17
C ALA A 191 -0.51 -15.69 17.81
N LEU A 192 -1.23 -16.23 18.80
CA LEU A 192 -2.15 -17.35 18.60
C LEU A 192 -3.55 -16.94 18.15
N TYR A 193 -3.93 -15.67 18.25
CA TYR A 193 -5.27 -15.26 17.84
C TYR A 193 -5.40 -15.20 16.33
N ALA A 194 -6.57 -15.60 15.82
CA ALA A 194 -6.89 -15.43 14.43
C ALA A 194 -7.15 -13.95 14.12
N LEU A 195 -6.54 -13.46 13.04
CA LEU A 195 -6.83 -12.13 12.53
C LEU A 195 -8.10 -12.17 11.67
N PRO A 196 -8.92 -11.11 11.64
CA PRO A 196 -10.04 -11.02 10.73
C PRO A 196 -9.56 -11.02 9.27
N ASP A 197 -10.32 -11.69 8.42
CA ASP A 197 -10.08 -11.71 6.98
C ASP A 197 -10.73 -10.47 6.34
N LEU A 198 -9.94 -9.44 6.09
CA LEU A 198 -10.42 -8.22 5.44
C LEU A 198 -10.91 -8.49 4.01
N SER A 199 -10.31 -9.45 3.29
CA SER A 199 -10.68 -9.80 1.93
C SER A 199 -12.08 -10.41 1.81
N GLY A 200 -12.60 -10.97 2.90
CA GLY A 200 -13.98 -11.45 3.01
C GLY A 200 -15.01 -10.34 3.26
N MET A 201 -14.57 -9.14 3.64
CA MET A 201 -15.44 -8.02 3.99
C MET A 201 -15.65 -7.05 2.83
N TYR A 202 -14.61 -6.80 2.05
CA TYR A 202 -14.64 -5.91 0.88
C TYR A 202 -13.62 -6.37 -0.17
N SER A 203 -13.79 -5.88 -1.39
CA SER A 203 -12.82 -6.09 -2.47
C SER A 203 -12.76 -4.88 -3.39
N ALA A 204 -11.57 -4.56 -3.88
CA ALA A 204 -11.33 -3.54 -4.90
C ALA A 204 -12.29 -3.65 -6.10
N GLN A 205 -12.72 -4.87 -6.44
CA GLN A 205 -13.59 -5.11 -7.60
C GLN A 205 -15.06 -4.78 -7.33
N THR A 206 -15.52 -4.92 -6.08
CA THR A 206 -16.93 -4.81 -5.71
C THR A 206 -17.27 -3.54 -4.94
N LEU A 207 -16.26 -2.82 -4.40
CA LEU A 207 -16.46 -1.53 -3.74
C LEU A 207 -17.20 -0.56 -4.66
N SER A 208 -18.34 -0.04 -4.19
CA SER A 208 -19.11 1.00 -4.88
C SER A 208 -18.55 2.39 -4.60
N SER A 209 -18.10 2.64 -3.37
CA SER A 209 -17.44 3.89 -2.98
C SER A 209 -16.53 3.69 -1.78
N VAL A 210 -15.61 4.62 -1.61
CA VAL A 210 -14.77 4.74 -0.42
C VAL A 210 -14.67 6.18 0.01
N THR A 211 -14.87 6.43 1.32
CA THR A 211 -14.61 7.70 1.96
C THR A 211 -13.34 7.58 2.80
N ILE A 212 -12.40 8.49 2.59
CA ILE A 212 -11.12 8.56 3.28
C ILE A 212 -11.03 9.89 4.00
N GLU A 213 -10.95 9.84 5.32
CA GLU A 213 -10.77 10.98 6.19
C GLU A 213 -9.32 10.95 6.70
N LEU A 214 -8.50 11.89 6.26
CA LEU A 214 -7.13 12.08 6.74
C LEU A 214 -7.09 13.17 7.81
N ALA A 215 -6.22 13.01 8.80
CA ALA A 215 -6.10 13.96 9.90
C ALA A 215 -5.83 15.39 9.38
N GLY A 216 -6.72 16.33 9.71
CA GLY A 216 -6.61 17.75 9.33
C GLY A 216 -7.04 18.08 7.90
N GLU A 217 -7.55 17.13 7.12
CA GLU A 217 -8.02 17.32 5.76
C GLU A 217 -9.53 17.15 5.64
N SER A 218 -10.11 17.66 4.56
CA SER A 218 -11.51 17.40 4.24
C SER A 218 -11.70 15.97 3.75
N PRO A 219 -12.82 15.30 4.14
CA PRO A 219 -13.10 13.95 3.67
C PRO A 219 -13.09 13.85 2.15
N LEU A 220 -12.39 12.84 1.63
CA LEU A 220 -12.28 12.56 0.22
C LEU A 220 -13.09 11.30 -0.09
N THR A 221 -14.09 11.43 -0.97
CA THR A 221 -14.93 10.30 -1.38
C THR A 221 -14.78 10.07 -2.88
N ILE A 222 -14.46 8.83 -3.24
CA ILE A 222 -14.51 8.33 -4.62
C ILE A 222 -15.61 7.30 -4.75
N ALA A 223 -16.36 7.37 -5.84
CA ALA A 223 -17.47 6.46 -6.12
C ALA A 223 -17.43 5.96 -7.57
N ARG A 224 -17.81 4.70 -7.78
CA ARG A 224 -17.92 4.14 -9.13
C ARG A 224 -19.14 4.68 -9.84
N VAL A 225 -18.96 5.00 -11.10
CA VAL A 225 -20.07 5.37 -12.00
C VAL A 225 -20.64 4.09 -12.60
N THR A 226 -21.94 3.87 -12.40
CA THR A 226 -22.65 2.67 -12.85
C THR A 226 -23.36 2.85 -14.19
N LYS A 227 -23.47 4.10 -14.67
CA LYS A 227 -24.16 4.43 -15.92
C LYS A 227 -23.15 4.95 -16.94
N GLU A 228 -23.34 4.54 -18.20
CA GLU A 228 -22.62 5.16 -19.30
C GLU A 228 -22.84 6.68 -19.30
N ASN A 229 -21.79 7.42 -19.57
CA ASN A 229 -21.81 8.87 -19.60
C ASN A 229 -20.92 9.39 -20.73
N PRO A 230 -21.18 10.62 -21.24
CA PRO A 230 -20.44 11.18 -22.37
C PRO A 230 -18.95 11.43 -22.12
N PHE A 231 -18.53 11.36 -20.86
CA PHE A 231 -17.14 11.60 -20.44
C PHE A 231 -16.33 10.30 -20.33
N ASN A 232 -16.97 9.13 -20.53
CA ASN A 232 -16.36 7.81 -20.30
C ASN A 232 -15.73 7.69 -18.89
N THR A 233 -16.34 8.38 -17.92
CA THR A 233 -15.88 8.38 -16.54
C THR A 233 -16.36 7.12 -15.84
N MET A 234 -15.45 6.39 -15.24
CA MET A 234 -15.73 5.17 -14.48
C MET A 234 -15.78 5.39 -12.97
N VAL A 235 -15.14 6.44 -12.49
CA VAL A 235 -15.04 6.81 -11.08
C VAL A 235 -15.13 8.32 -10.93
N GLU A 236 -15.85 8.78 -9.92
CA GLU A 236 -16.02 10.19 -9.61
C GLU A 236 -15.57 10.52 -8.19
N LEU A 237 -15.02 11.70 -8.00
CA LEU A 237 -14.91 12.38 -6.72
C LEU A 237 -16.30 12.92 -6.37
N THR A 238 -16.83 12.57 -5.21
CA THR A 238 -18.12 13.06 -4.72
C THR A 238 -17.98 13.94 -3.47
N SER A 239 -16.80 13.94 -2.85
CA SER A 239 -16.40 14.83 -1.76
C SER A 239 -14.88 15.08 -1.85
N PRO A 240 -14.38 16.28 -1.52
CA PRO A 240 -15.08 17.53 -1.16
C PRO A 240 -15.66 18.27 -2.37
N ILE A 241 -15.45 17.79 -3.58
CA ILE A 241 -15.98 18.34 -4.83
C ILE A 241 -16.61 17.23 -5.66
N TYR A 242 -17.60 17.59 -6.49
CA TYR A 242 -18.12 16.67 -7.51
C TYR A 242 -17.31 16.83 -8.81
N TYR A 243 -16.51 15.81 -9.15
CA TYR A 243 -15.60 15.89 -10.29
C TYR A 243 -15.18 14.50 -10.79
N PRO A 244 -14.98 14.28 -12.11
CA PRO A 244 -14.43 13.03 -12.61
C PRO A 244 -13.08 12.71 -11.95
N ALA A 245 -12.93 11.47 -11.52
CA ALA A 245 -11.66 10.97 -11.03
C ALA A 245 -10.84 10.36 -12.17
N ASN A 246 -9.53 10.47 -12.08
CA ASN A 246 -8.62 9.74 -12.95
C ASN A 246 -8.75 8.24 -12.65
N SER A 247 -9.17 7.47 -13.65
CA SER A 247 -9.52 6.05 -13.48
C SER A 247 -8.34 5.18 -13.07
N GLU A 248 -7.12 5.49 -13.53
CA GLU A 248 -5.91 4.74 -13.15
C GLU A 248 -5.57 4.97 -11.69
N ARG A 249 -5.54 6.23 -11.25
CA ARG A 249 -5.25 6.59 -9.86
C ARG A 249 -6.32 6.11 -8.89
N ALA A 250 -7.58 6.16 -9.29
CA ALA A 250 -8.66 5.58 -8.50
C ALA A 250 -8.51 4.06 -8.38
N ALA A 251 -8.09 3.37 -9.45
CA ALA A 251 -7.82 1.94 -9.41
C ALA A 251 -6.64 1.62 -8.48
N GLU A 252 -5.58 2.45 -8.45
CA GLU A 252 -4.47 2.31 -7.50
C GLU A 252 -4.97 2.37 -6.04
N VAL A 253 -5.89 3.30 -5.73
CA VAL A 253 -6.49 3.39 -4.38
C VAL A 253 -7.29 2.13 -4.06
N TYR A 254 -8.17 1.68 -4.96
CA TYR A 254 -8.97 0.48 -4.73
C TYR A 254 -8.09 -0.76 -4.52
N LEU A 255 -7.01 -0.92 -5.30
CA LEU A 255 -6.08 -2.04 -5.15
C LEU A 255 -5.29 -1.97 -3.84
N ALA A 256 -4.84 -0.76 -3.44
CA ALA A 256 -4.13 -0.56 -2.19
C ALA A 256 -5.00 -0.90 -0.96
N LEU A 257 -6.32 -0.71 -1.06
CA LEU A 257 -7.25 -1.12 0.00
C LEU A 257 -7.27 -2.65 0.18
N ASP A 258 -7.21 -3.43 -0.91
CA ASP A 258 -7.13 -4.90 -0.84
C ASP A 258 -5.79 -5.39 -0.24
N GLU A 259 -4.74 -4.57 -0.28
CA GLU A 259 -3.42 -4.90 0.24
C GLU A 259 -3.23 -4.59 1.72
N ILE A 260 -4.19 -3.91 2.38
CA ILE A 260 -4.10 -3.61 3.81
C ILE A 260 -3.96 -4.91 4.59
N ARG A 261 -2.88 -5.00 5.39
CA ARG A 261 -2.51 -6.24 6.07
C ARG A 261 -2.40 -6.04 7.57
N LEU A 262 -3.17 -6.83 8.30
CA LEU A 262 -3.05 -6.93 9.73
C LEU A 262 -1.85 -7.83 10.07
N THR A 263 -1.03 -7.42 11.03
CA THR A 263 0.18 -8.15 11.46
C THR A 263 0.01 -8.84 12.79
N GLY A 264 -0.97 -8.41 13.61
CA GLY A 264 -1.23 -9.00 14.92
C GLY A 264 -2.41 -8.35 15.63
N ILE A 265 -2.67 -8.83 16.84
CA ILE A 265 -3.61 -8.21 17.79
C ILE A 265 -2.81 -7.51 18.87
N ALA A 266 -2.94 -6.18 18.94
CA ALA A 266 -2.32 -5.38 19.99
C ALA A 266 -3.06 -5.55 21.32
N ALA A 267 -4.40 -5.58 21.29
CA ALA A 267 -5.25 -5.82 22.44
C ALA A 267 -6.59 -6.42 22.01
N LEU A 268 -7.20 -7.29 22.82
CA LEU A 268 -8.56 -7.81 22.60
C LEU A 268 -9.64 -6.76 22.94
N SER A 269 -9.29 -5.78 23.75
CA SER A 269 -10.08 -4.58 24.03
C SER A 269 -9.14 -3.49 24.53
N GLY A 270 -9.40 -2.24 24.18
CA GLY A 270 -8.55 -1.14 24.58
C GLY A 270 -9.26 0.20 24.41
N ARG A 271 -8.82 1.21 25.18
CA ARG A 271 -9.30 2.58 25.00
C ARG A 271 -8.60 3.19 23.78
N ASP A 272 -9.33 4.02 23.06
CA ASP A 272 -8.82 4.66 21.84
C ASP A 272 -7.59 5.52 22.09
N GLU A 273 -7.51 6.17 23.25
CA GLU A 273 -6.38 7.02 23.64
C GLU A 273 -5.06 6.25 23.74
N ASP A 274 -5.11 5.00 24.19
CA ASP A 274 -3.91 4.17 24.40
C ASP A 274 -3.29 3.71 23.06
N TRP A 275 -4.06 3.78 21.98
CA TRP A 275 -3.72 3.22 20.67
C TRP A 275 -3.71 4.23 19.51
N GLY A 276 -3.76 5.53 19.81
CA GLY A 276 -3.80 6.59 18.79
C GLY A 276 -5.13 6.68 18.01
N LEU A 277 -6.15 5.89 18.41
CA LEU A 277 -7.44 5.81 17.73
C LEU A 277 -8.39 6.95 18.10
N ALA A 278 -8.14 7.64 19.22
CA ALA A 278 -8.91 8.84 19.61
C ALA A 278 -8.63 10.04 18.70
N SER A 279 -7.46 10.05 18.05
CA SER A 279 -7.07 11.03 17.03
C SER A 279 -6.46 10.27 15.86
N PRO A 280 -7.26 9.58 15.06
CA PRO A 280 -6.77 8.70 14.02
C PRO A 280 -6.02 9.46 12.93
N VAL A 281 -5.01 8.84 12.35
CA VAL A 281 -4.31 9.37 11.16
C VAL A 281 -5.16 9.23 9.91
N ALA A 282 -6.00 8.20 9.87
CA ALA A 282 -6.98 8.02 8.80
C ALA A 282 -8.22 7.26 9.30
N VAL A 283 -9.37 7.55 8.70
CA VAL A 283 -10.59 6.73 8.80
C VAL A 283 -11.02 6.38 7.38
N LEU A 284 -11.14 5.09 7.11
CA LEU A 284 -11.60 4.59 5.82
C LEU A 284 -12.99 3.99 5.99
N THR A 285 -13.97 4.52 5.26
CA THR A 285 -15.34 3.96 5.19
C THR A 285 -15.55 3.38 3.81
N LEU A 286 -15.68 2.08 3.74
CA LEU A 286 -15.73 1.29 2.51
C LEU A 286 -17.16 0.78 2.30
N HIS A 287 -17.76 1.12 1.16
CA HIS A 287 -19.10 0.67 0.81
C HIS A 287 -19.05 -0.42 -0.26
N ASP A 288 -19.29 -1.65 0.18
CA ASP A 288 -19.47 -2.83 -0.67
C ASP A 288 -20.89 -3.38 -0.44
N ARG A 289 -21.02 -4.67 -0.19
CA ARG A 289 -22.29 -5.31 0.23
C ARG A 289 -22.75 -4.84 1.60
N ALA A 290 -21.80 -4.49 2.44
CA ALA A 290 -21.99 -3.86 3.73
C ALA A 290 -20.98 -2.73 3.87
N GLU A 291 -21.20 -1.85 4.82
CA GLU A 291 -20.24 -0.83 5.21
C GLU A 291 -19.15 -1.46 6.08
N THR A 292 -17.89 -1.20 5.75
CA THR A 292 -16.73 -1.57 6.55
C THR A 292 -15.96 -0.32 6.93
N ARG A 293 -15.73 -0.12 8.21
CA ARG A 293 -15.02 1.04 8.74
C ARG A 293 -13.69 0.63 9.35
N LEU A 294 -12.60 1.21 8.87
CA LEU A 294 -11.25 1.02 9.36
C LEU A 294 -10.77 2.33 9.99
N VAL A 295 -10.55 2.33 11.31
CA VAL A 295 -9.98 3.48 12.03
C VAL A 295 -8.50 3.20 12.27
N ILE A 296 -7.62 4.03 11.70
CA ILE A 296 -6.17 3.83 11.73
C ILE A 296 -5.55 4.84 12.68
N GLY A 297 -4.92 4.33 13.74
CA GLY A 297 -4.18 5.10 14.74
C GLY A 297 -2.67 5.00 14.53
N ASP A 298 -1.94 5.92 15.13
CA ASP A 298 -0.47 5.91 15.21
C ASP A 298 -0.05 6.08 16.68
N THR A 299 0.70 5.12 17.20
CA THR A 299 1.26 5.15 18.56
C THR A 299 2.64 5.79 18.62
N GLY A 300 3.22 6.16 17.48
CA GLY A 300 4.61 6.61 17.32
C GLY A 300 5.62 5.46 17.14
N THR A 301 5.22 4.22 17.39
CA THR A 301 6.01 3.00 17.14
C THR A 301 5.34 2.09 16.11
N ASP A 302 4.02 1.98 16.18
CA ASP A 302 3.23 1.07 15.37
C ASP A 302 1.95 1.75 14.88
N TYR A 303 1.52 1.38 13.69
CA TYR A 303 0.16 1.68 13.23
C TYR A 303 -0.80 0.65 13.80
N THR A 304 -1.92 1.16 14.29
CA THR A 304 -3.01 0.37 14.85
C THR A 304 -4.26 0.50 14.01
N LEU A 305 -5.16 -0.47 14.11
CA LEU A 305 -6.43 -0.47 13.40
C LEU A 305 -7.54 -0.98 14.29
N ARG A 306 -8.67 -0.27 14.30
CA ARG A 306 -9.96 -0.79 14.77
C ARG A 306 -10.87 -1.04 13.59
N LEU A 307 -11.48 -2.22 13.57
CA LEU A 307 -12.37 -2.66 12.51
C LEU A 307 -13.81 -2.56 12.97
N ASN A 308 -14.61 -1.72 12.33
CA ASN A 308 -16.02 -1.49 12.70
C ASN A 308 -16.17 -1.17 14.21
N ASP A 309 -17.09 -1.86 14.87
CA ASP A 309 -17.33 -1.74 16.33
C ASP A 309 -16.61 -2.84 17.14
N ASP A 310 -15.64 -3.55 16.52
CA ASP A 310 -14.85 -4.57 17.22
C ASP A 310 -14.05 -3.90 18.36
N PRO A 311 -14.15 -4.36 19.61
CA PRO A 311 -13.34 -3.83 20.70
C PRO A 311 -11.85 -4.11 20.55
N ALA A 312 -11.47 -5.09 19.72
CA ALA A 312 -10.08 -5.46 19.47
C ALA A 312 -9.32 -4.36 18.71
N VAL A 313 -8.05 -4.24 19.03
CA VAL A 313 -7.11 -3.36 18.34
C VAL A 313 -6.07 -4.24 17.65
N TYR A 314 -5.91 -4.03 16.37
CA TYR A 314 -4.98 -4.77 15.51
C TYR A 314 -3.74 -3.92 15.23
N THR A 315 -2.62 -4.56 14.93
CA THR A 315 -1.45 -3.90 14.33
C THR A 315 -1.50 -4.05 12.81
N VAL A 316 -1.04 -3.04 12.10
CA VAL A 316 -1.08 -2.97 10.63
C VAL A 316 0.33 -2.83 10.08
N ASP A 317 0.60 -3.49 8.96
CA ASP A 317 1.83 -3.33 8.22
C ASP A 317 1.90 -1.91 7.63
N PRO A 318 2.86 -1.06 8.05
CA PRO A 318 2.95 0.32 7.62
C PRO A 318 3.17 0.46 6.10
N GLU A 319 3.80 -0.53 5.45
CA GLU A 319 4.03 -0.50 4.00
C GLU A 319 2.71 -0.52 3.23
N THR A 320 1.66 -1.14 3.77
CA THR A 320 0.34 -1.20 3.14
C THR A 320 -0.48 0.08 3.28
N LEU A 321 -0.03 1.05 4.07
CA LEU A 321 -0.67 2.35 4.29
C LEU A 321 -0.02 3.50 3.51
N VAL A 322 1.07 3.25 2.80
CA VAL A 322 1.86 4.30 2.09
C VAL A 322 1.02 5.07 1.07
N PHE A 323 0.02 4.43 0.46
CA PHE A 323 -0.88 5.06 -0.52
C PHE A 323 -1.62 6.28 0.05
N LEU A 324 -1.89 6.31 1.36
CA LEU A 324 -2.56 7.44 2.04
C LEU A 324 -1.80 8.76 1.88
N ASN A 325 -0.46 8.71 1.76
CA ASN A 325 0.39 9.90 1.61
C ASN A 325 0.23 10.61 0.27
N SER A 326 -0.26 9.92 -0.75
CA SER A 326 -0.43 10.47 -2.10
C SER A 326 -1.82 11.04 -2.34
N LEU A 327 -2.76 10.76 -1.44
CA LEU A 327 -4.16 11.12 -1.62
C LEU A 327 -4.37 12.62 -1.53
N SER A 328 -4.97 13.16 -2.56
CA SER A 328 -5.43 14.55 -2.59
C SER A 328 -6.41 14.74 -3.76
N VAL A 329 -7.24 15.77 -3.69
CA VAL A 329 -8.15 16.14 -4.78
C VAL A 329 -7.39 16.32 -6.11
N PRO A 330 -6.31 17.13 -6.18
CA PRO A 330 -5.60 17.32 -7.45
C PRO A 330 -4.90 16.07 -7.98
N TRP A 331 -4.52 15.15 -7.09
CA TRP A 331 -3.94 13.88 -7.52
C TRP A 331 -5.01 12.93 -8.09
N LEU A 332 -6.20 12.88 -7.51
CA LEU A 332 -7.29 12.00 -7.97
C LEU A 332 -8.09 12.57 -9.14
N ALA A 333 -8.14 13.89 -9.31
CA ALA A 333 -8.95 14.53 -10.35
C ALA A 333 -8.49 14.14 -11.77
N GLU A 334 -9.47 13.97 -12.69
CA GLU A 334 -9.18 13.89 -14.11
C GLU A 334 -8.52 15.19 -14.59
N GLN A 335 -7.38 15.08 -15.26
CA GLN A 335 -6.55 16.21 -15.63
C GLN A 335 -7.07 16.98 -16.87
N LEU A 336 -7.98 16.37 -17.63
CA LEU A 336 -8.59 16.95 -18.82
C LEU A 336 -10.04 17.34 -18.52
N PRO A 337 -10.30 18.58 -18.08
CA PRO A 337 -11.63 19.01 -17.64
C PRO A 337 -12.69 18.97 -18.76
N GLY A 338 -12.25 19.10 -20.00
CA GLY A 338 -13.09 19.11 -21.20
C GLY A 338 -13.16 17.77 -21.93
N LEU A 339 -12.65 16.69 -21.37
CA LEU A 339 -12.65 15.38 -22.04
C LEU A 339 -14.09 14.88 -22.26
N VAL A 340 -14.49 14.86 -23.53
CA VAL A 340 -15.80 14.41 -24.00
C VAL A 340 -15.61 13.48 -25.18
N MET A 341 -16.41 12.43 -25.27
CA MET A 341 -16.38 11.48 -26.38
C MET A 341 -17.12 12.04 -27.60
N LEU A 342 -16.42 12.30 -28.71
CA LEU A 342 -16.99 12.91 -29.92
C LEU A 342 -18.21 12.14 -30.49
N ASN A 343 -18.20 10.82 -30.40
CA ASN A 343 -19.32 9.98 -30.85
C ASN A 343 -20.62 10.19 -30.04
N GLN A 344 -20.54 10.78 -28.85
CA GLN A 344 -21.71 11.13 -28.04
C GLN A 344 -22.21 12.56 -28.31
N VAL A 345 -21.37 13.41 -28.95
CA VAL A 345 -21.70 14.81 -29.22
C VAL A 345 -22.61 14.94 -30.43
N ALA A 346 -23.68 15.72 -30.30
CA ALA A 346 -24.53 16.18 -31.40
C ALA A 346 -24.17 17.61 -31.82
N GLU A 347 -24.03 18.53 -30.84
CA GLU A 347 -23.72 19.93 -31.04
C GLU A 347 -22.72 20.47 -30.03
N ILE A 348 -21.91 21.41 -30.44
CA ILE A 348 -21.02 22.20 -29.54
C ILE A 348 -21.27 23.67 -29.85
N ARG A 349 -21.78 24.40 -28.88
CA ARG A 349 -21.81 25.87 -28.94
C ARG A 349 -20.60 26.43 -28.19
N VAL A 350 -19.84 27.24 -28.89
CA VAL A 350 -18.68 27.92 -28.33
C VAL A 350 -18.97 29.41 -28.24
N THR A 351 -18.80 30.01 -27.08
CA THR A 351 -18.94 31.46 -26.89
C THR A 351 -17.62 32.02 -26.36
N ALA A 352 -17.02 32.99 -27.09
CA ALA A 352 -15.81 33.67 -26.73
C ALA A 352 -16.00 35.18 -26.85
N GLY A 353 -16.19 35.87 -25.75
CA GLY A 353 -16.58 37.29 -25.76
C GLY A 353 -17.90 37.54 -26.48
N ALA A 354 -17.88 38.32 -27.57
CA ALA A 354 -19.06 38.59 -28.42
C ALA A 354 -19.28 37.57 -29.52
N GLU A 355 -18.32 36.68 -29.74
CA GLU A 355 -18.39 35.65 -30.82
C GLU A 355 -19.07 34.39 -30.33
N SER A 356 -19.93 33.85 -31.18
CA SER A 356 -20.59 32.55 -30.97
C SER A 356 -20.47 31.67 -32.21
N LEU A 357 -20.06 30.44 -32.02
CA LEU A 357 -19.88 29.43 -33.06
C LEU A 357 -20.69 28.21 -32.72
N LEU A 358 -21.40 27.64 -33.70
CA LEU A 358 -22.17 26.42 -33.52
C LEU A 358 -21.61 25.29 -34.39
N PHE A 359 -21.05 24.26 -33.77
CA PHE A 359 -20.62 23.05 -34.47
C PHE A 359 -21.69 21.99 -34.36
N THR A 360 -21.90 21.23 -35.44
CA THR A 360 -22.54 19.92 -35.37
C THR A 360 -21.53 18.85 -35.75
N ALA A 361 -21.64 17.68 -35.12
CA ALA A 361 -20.71 16.59 -35.35
C ALA A 361 -21.47 15.26 -35.55
N ASP A 362 -21.24 14.60 -36.69
CA ASP A 362 -21.59 13.23 -36.92
C ASP A 362 -20.35 12.42 -37.28
N GLN A 363 -19.73 11.84 -36.25
CA GLN A 363 -18.50 11.06 -36.43
C GLN A 363 -18.72 9.83 -37.32
N THR A 364 -19.90 9.22 -37.26
CA THR A 364 -20.20 8.01 -38.07
C THR A 364 -20.31 8.34 -39.57
N ALA A 365 -20.90 9.50 -39.87
CA ALA A 365 -21.03 9.97 -41.24
C ALA A 365 -19.83 10.81 -41.71
N HIS A 366 -18.83 11.05 -40.85
CA HIS A 366 -17.71 11.99 -41.07
C HIS A 366 -18.22 13.39 -41.55
N ALA A 367 -19.35 13.82 -40.98
CA ALA A 367 -20.02 15.04 -41.36
C ALA A 367 -19.96 16.07 -40.24
N TYR A 368 -19.32 17.18 -40.51
CA TYR A 368 -19.13 18.28 -39.56
C TYR A 368 -19.59 19.60 -40.15
N THR A 369 -20.22 20.44 -39.34
CA THR A 369 -20.62 21.79 -39.79
C THR A 369 -20.18 22.84 -38.80
N LEU A 370 -19.97 24.05 -39.27
CA LEU A 370 -19.78 25.28 -38.49
C LEU A 370 -20.80 26.31 -38.96
N ASP A 371 -21.66 26.79 -38.06
CA ASP A 371 -22.77 27.73 -38.37
C ASP A 371 -23.62 27.28 -39.55
N GLY A 372 -23.87 25.96 -39.67
CA GLY A 372 -24.63 25.32 -40.72
C GLY A 372 -23.89 25.10 -42.04
N ARG A 373 -22.62 25.51 -42.16
CA ARG A 373 -21.77 25.25 -43.32
C ARG A 373 -20.91 24.02 -43.10
N SER A 374 -20.75 23.19 -44.14
CA SER A 374 -19.90 22.01 -44.05
C SER A 374 -18.44 22.38 -43.88
N ILE A 375 -17.75 21.72 -42.98
CA ILE A 375 -16.28 21.86 -42.76
C ILE A 375 -15.61 20.50 -42.93
N ALA A 376 -14.36 20.51 -43.37
CA ALA A 376 -13.57 19.29 -43.52
C ALA A 376 -13.23 18.69 -42.14
N GLU A 377 -13.21 17.38 -42.07
CA GLU A 377 -12.81 16.65 -40.84
C GLU A 377 -11.40 17.04 -40.39
N GLU A 378 -10.46 17.20 -41.34
CA GLU A 378 -9.07 17.60 -41.09
C GLU A 378 -8.94 19.01 -40.51
N ALA A 379 -9.94 19.86 -40.70
CA ALA A 379 -10.00 21.18 -40.11
C ALA A 379 -10.66 21.17 -38.73
N PHE A 380 -11.70 20.35 -38.54
CA PHE A 380 -12.46 20.24 -37.29
C PHE A 380 -11.70 19.51 -36.18
N LEU A 381 -11.15 18.30 -36.46
CA LEU A 381 -10.57 17.44 -35.44
C LEU A 381 -9.43 18.10 -34.63
N PRO A 382 -8.47 18.85 -35.24
CA PRO A 382 -7.43 19.51 -34.46
C PRO A 382 -7.97 20.55 -33.46
N VAL A 383 -9.05 21.25 -33.81
CA VAL A 383 -9.68 22.23 -32.92
C VAL A 383 -10.46 21.51 -31.81
N TYR A 384 -11.19 20.44 -32.16
CA TYR A 384 -11.84 19.60 -31.15
C TYR A 384 -10.83 19.00 -30.16
N GLN A 385 -9.67 18.54 -30.65
CA GLN A 385 -8.59 18.05 -29.77
C GLN A 385 -8.06 19.12 -28.82
N GLN A 386 -8.02 20.39 -29.25
CA GLN A 386 -7.65 21.50 -28.35
C GLN A 386 -8.73 21.77 -27.30
N MET A 387 -10.04 21.66 -27.65
CA MET A 387 -11.14 21.81 -26.69
C MET A 387 -11.05 20.79 -25.57
N ILE A 388 -10.87 19.50 -25.93
CA ILE A 388 -10.79 18.40 -24.96
C ILE A 388 -9.41 18.27 -24.29
N GLY A 389 -8.37 18.85 -24.89
CA GLY A 389 -6.97 18.80 -24.45
C GLY A 389 -6.58 19.95 -23.50
N LEU A 390 -7.53 20.73 -23.00
CA LEU A 390 -7.26 21.65 -21.90
C LEU A 390 -6.74 20.87 -20.70
N LEU A 391 -5.58 21.26 -20.17
CA LEU A 391 -4.94 20.56 -19.06
C LEU A 391 -5.01 21.40 -17.79
N ILE A 392 -5.43 20.78 -16.69
CA ILE A 392 -5.34 21.37 -15.35
C ILE A 392 -3.86 21.58 -15.00
N GLU A 393 -3.51 22.82 -14.61
CA GLU A 393 -2.15 23.15 -14.19
C GLU A 393 -2.04 23.44 -12.69
N ARG A 394 -3.15 23.87 -12.06
CA ARG A 394 -3.17 24.19 -10.62
C ARG A 394 -4.50 23.82 -9.99
N TYR A 395 -4.42 23.45 -8.73
CA TYR A 395 -5.55 23.35 -7.81
C TYR A 395 -5.56 24.56 -6.88
N VAL A 396 -6.73 25.12 -6.66
CA VAL A 396 -6.98 26.24 -5.74
C VAL A 396 -8.18 25.90 -4.87
N PRO A 397 -8.33 26.47 -3.67
CA PRO A 397 -9.56 26.29 -2.92
C PRO A 397 -10.78 26.64 -3.75
N GLN A 398 -11.90 25.92 -3.53
CA GLN A 398 -13.16 26.21 -4.18
C GLN A 398 -13.46 27.72 -4.08
N THR A 399 -13.65 28.36 -5.22
CA THR A 399 -13.86 29.81 -5.29
C THR A 399 -15.19 30.12 -5.97
N THR A 400 -15.71 31.34 -5.75
CA THR A 400 -16.95 31.75 -6.41
C THR A 400 -16.73 31.96 -7.90
N ALA A 401 -17.63 31.39 -8.70
CA ALA A 401 -17.66 31.52 -10.15
C ALA A 401 -18.36 32.84 -10.62
N ASP A 402 -17.98 33.97 -9.99
CA ASP A 402 -18.54 35.30 -10.31
C ASP A 402 -17.44 36.20 -10.92
N ARG A 403 -16.90 35.74 -12.06
CA ARG A 403 -15.82 36.41 -12.78
C ARG A 403 -16.16 36.48 -14.25
N PRO A 404 -15.57 37.43 -15.02
CA PRO A 404 -15.80 37.52 -16.46
C PRO A 404 -15.49 36.21 -17.16
N VAL A 405 -16.45 35.72 -17.93
CA VAL A 405 -16.29 34.48 -18.73
C VAL A 405 -15.53 34.82 -20.00
N ARG A 406 -14.46 34.09 -20.29
CA ARG A 406 -13.66 34.23 -21.50
C ARG A 406 -14.03 33.25 -22.59
N LEU A 407 -14.37 32.01 -22.20
CA LEU A 407 -14.76 30.96 -23.12
C LEU A 407 -15.82 30.09 -22.44
N THR A 408 -16.86 29.76 -23.18
CA THR A 408 -17.84 28.74 -22.80
C THR A 408 -17.92 27.69 -23.89
N LEU A 409 -17.87 26.43 -23.50
CA LEU A 409 -18.11 25.26 -24.34
C LEU A 409 -19.40 24.60 -23.84
N GLU A 410 -20.48 24.67 -24.62
CA GLU A 410 -21.75 24.04 -24.33
C GLU A 410 -21.92 22.85 -25.26
N TYR A 411 -21.98 21.64 -24.71
CA TYR A 411 -22.17 20.41 -25.43
C TYR A 411 -23.64 19.95 -25.33
N THR A 412 -24.25 19.61 -26.46
CA THR A 412 -25.49 18.87 -26.50
C THR A 412 -25.17 17.47 -26.98
N PHE A 413 -25.55 16.47 -26.19
CA PHE A 413 -25.27 15.08 -26.47
C PHE A 413 -26.41 14.44 -27.30
N ARG A 414 -26.14 13.29 -27.92
CA ARG A 414 -27.11 12.56 -28.76
C ARG A 414 -28.30 12.04 -27.98
N ASP A 415 -28.21 11.85 -26.68
CA ASP A 415 -29.28 11.48 -25.77
C ASP A 415 -30.18 12.67 -25.36
N GLY A 416 -29.84 13.87 -25.81
CA GLY A 416 -30.53 15.12 -25.51
C GLY A 416 -30.08 15.79 -24.22
N SER A 417 -29.15 15.22 -23.47
CA SER A 417 -28.55 15.87 -22.32
C SER A 417 -27.61 16.99 -22.78
N ALA A 418 -27.34 17.95 -21.88
CA ALA A 418 -26.40 19.05 -22.12
C ALA A 418 -25.41 19.21 -21.00
N TRP A 419 -24.24 19.74 -21.34
CA TRP A 419 -23.18 20.01 -20.39
C TRP A 419 -22.37 21.24 -20.80
N THR A 420 -21.88 21.97 -19.79
CA THR A 420 -21.15 23.24 -20.00
C THR A 420 -19.82 23.22 -19.25
N LEU A 421 -18.78 23.67 -19.95
CA LEU A 421 -17.48 24.03 -19.40
C LEU A 421 -17.26 25.52 -19.64
N ALA A 422 -17.04 26.29 -18.59
CA ALA A 422 -16.70 27.70 -18.69
C ALA A 422 -15.28 27.98 -18.18
N LEU A 423 -14.58 28.87 -18.87
CA LEU A 423 -13.29 29.40 -18.46
C LEU A 423 -13.47 30.87 -18.08
N GLN A 424 -13.20 31.20 -16.84
CA GLN A 424 -13.36 32.55 -16.27
C GLN A 424 -11.99 33.16 -15.95
N GLU A 425 -11.87 34.47 -16.02
CA GLU A 425 -10.64 35.15 -15.65
C GLU A 425 -10.27 34.87 -14.19
N TYR A 426 -9.07 34.33 -13.94
CA TYR A 426 -8.54 34.14 -12.59
C TYR A 426 -7.46 35.19 -12.27
N ASP A 427 -6.37 35.22 -13.02
CA ASP A 427 -5.30 36.20 -12.93
C ASP A 427 -4.65 36.45 -14.31
N ALA A 428 -3.49 37.08 -14.38
CA ALA A 428 -2.81 37.38 -15.64
C ALA A 428 -2.37 36.11 -16.42
N ASN A 429 -2.17 34.97 -15.75
CA ASN A 429 -1.60 33.75 -16.34
C ASN A 429 -2.59 32.61 -16.44
N TYR A 430 -3.68 32.64 -15.67
CA TYR A 430 -4.59 31.52 -15.50
C TYR A 430 -6.05 31.91 -15.67
N ASP A 431 -6.82 30.99 -16.19
CA ASP A 431 -8.27 31.03 -16.21
C ASP A 431 -8.82 29.93 -15.28
N LEU A 432 -9.91 30.25 -14.56
CA LEU A 432 -10.62 29.34 -13.67
C LEU A 432 -11.54 28.44 -14.49
N ILE A 433 -11.42 27.15 -14.27
CA ILE A 433 -12.31 26.15 -14.85
C ILE A 433 -13.56 26.09 -13.98
N VAL A 434 -14.72 26.30 -14.59
CA VAL A 434 -16.03 26.10 -13.97
C VAL A 434 -16.71 24.93 -14.67
N ARG A 435 -16.95 23.86 -13.91
CA ARG A 435 -17.57 22.63 -14.36
C ARG A 435 -18.63 22.20 -13.36
N GLY A 436 -19.91 22.44 -13.66
CA GLY A 436 -20.96 22.30 -12.66
C GLY A 436 -20.69 23.17 -11.44
N ASP A 437 -20.73 22.57 -10.25
CA ASP A 437 -20.45 23.28 -8.99
C ASP A 437 -18.95 23.35 -8.66
N CYS A 438 -18.08 22.74 -9.49
CA CYS A 438 -16.63 22.76 -9.29
C CYS A 438 -16.00 24.00 -9.91
N SER A 439 -15.30 24.80 -9.10
CA SER A 439 -14.54 25.99 -9.48
C SER A 439 -13.24 26.09 -8.66
N CYS A 440 -12.39 25.05 -8.78
CA CYS A 440 -11.17 24.91 -8.00
C CYS A 440 -9.94 24.51 -8.83
N PHE A 441 -10.07 24.49 -10.18
CA PHE A 441 -8.97 24.16 -11.06
C PHE A 441 -8.66 25.30 -12.01
N LEU A 442 -7.38 25.45 -12.35
CA LEU A 442 -6.89 26.48 -13.25
C LEU A 442 -6.25 25.88 -14.49
N VAL A 443 -6.50 26.51 -15.63
CA VAL A 443 -5.82 26.26 -16.91
C VAL A 443 -4.99 27.48 -17.30
N SER A 444 -3.89 27.25 -18.02
CA SER A 444 -3.08 28.34 -18.55
C SER A 444 -3.89 29.23 -19.49
N ARG A 445 -3.85 30.54 -19.26
CA ARG A 445 -4.47 31.53 -20.13
C ARG A 445 -3.96 31.44 -21.57
N ALA A 446 -2.68 31.13 -21.75
CA ALA A 446 -2.09 30.99 -23.08
C ALA A 446 -2.74 29.82 -23.85
N ARG A 447 -3.16 28.74 -23.17
CA ARG A 447 -3.91 27.63 -23.81
C ARG A 447 -5.33 28.05 -24.17
N THR A 448 -5.99 28.81 -23.31
CA THR A 448 -7.32 29.38 -23.62
C THR A 448 -7.23 30.29 -24.83
N ASP A 449 -6.24 31.19 -24.87
CA ASP A 449 -6.04 32.12 -25.99
C ASP A 449 -5.76 31.38 -27.30
N ALA A 450 -4.89 30.34 -27.26
CA ALA A 450 -4.60 29.54 -28.44
C ALA A 450 -5.86 28.83 -28.97
N LEU A 451 -6.69 28.28 -28.07
CA LEU A 451 -7.95 27.64 -28.44
C LEU A 451 -8.92 28.64 -29.05
N VAL A 452 -9.09 29.83 -28.47
CA VAL A 452 -9.95 30.90 -29.02
C VAL A 452 -9.47 31.31 -30.42
N GLN A 453 -8.17 31.50 -30.61
CA GLN A 453 -7.60 31.85 -31.92
C GLN A 453 -7.85 30.73 -32.95
N ALA A 454 -7.68 29.45 -32.58
CA ALA A 454 -7.94 28.32 -33.46
C ALA A 454 -9.42 28.25 -33.89
N LEU A 455 -10.32 28.52 -32.96
CA LEU A 455 -11.77 28.55 -33.21
C LEU A 455 -12.16 29.66 -34.17
N LEU A 456 -11.64 30.88 -33.99
CA LEU A 456 -11.92 32.02 -34.87
C LEU A 456 -11.33 31.81 -36.26
N ALA A 457 -10.10 31.28 -36.36
CA ALA A 457 -9.48 30.95 -37.64
C ALA A 457 -10.27 29.92 -38.45
N LEU A 458 -10.88 28.95 -37.78
CA LEU A 458 -11.72 27.95 -38.48
C LEU A 458 -12.94 28.55 -39.13
N ARG A 459 -13.51 29.63 -38.59
CA ARG A 459 -14.63 30.39 -39.17
C ARG A 459 -14.25 31.09 -40.48
N GLU A 460 -13.01 31.55 -40.59
CA GLU A 460 -12.51 32.24 -41.80
C GLU A 460 -12.27 31.28 -42.98
N VAL A 461 -12.01 30.00 -42.67
CA VAL A 461 -11.71 28.95 -43.67
C VAL A 461 -12.97 28.17 -44.05
N ALA A 462 -14.04 28.27 -43.27
CA ALA A 462 -15.33 27.63 -43.62
C ALA A 462 -15.93 28.26 -44.86
N PRO A 463 -16.14 27.53 -45.98
CA PRO A 463 -16.56 28.06 -47.29
C PRO A 463 -17.96 28.71 -47.29
#